data_4dd4be7c7159274ab560b2f9bf2fc88a
#
_entry.id   4dd4be7c7159274ab560b2f9bf2fc88a
#
_cell.length_a   1.000
_cell.length_b   1.000
_cell.length_c   1.000
_cell.angle_alpha   90.00
_cell.angle_beta   90.00
_cell.angle_gamma   90.00
#
_symmetry.space_group_name_H-M   'P 1'
#
loop_
_entity.id
_entity.type
_entity.pdbx_description
1 polymer ?
#
loop_
_entity_poly.entity_id
_entity_poly.type
_entity_poly.pdbx_seq_one_letter_code
_entity_poly.pdbx_strand_id
1 'polypeptide(L)'
;MDIVAKTHEIDPVKNGVLLFHSCLISTEYPGAEAATKWLFERFGIEYTVHPEQSCCTGLGYYSELVPVATSVALAARNACVAVEDGHPVMSYLCSTCYAINKKARNILSVDAYRADTNRVLAKVGREYTDSVAGAVRHSHTMEILWSAHASIPAMIERRLDGIKVATHPACHYCKVFPDEVVGDSENFMIPEDLLEDTGVIKTGLYNEKTTHCGAGFRQRFVNPSIAVAVTREKLRRLAQEQVDVCVHMCPNCAIQFDRHHSIIEASSQEEYPFVHLHVQQLLALALGADPDKDCGLGSHSQDVEPLLQRIGARAGTGAR
;
A
#
# COMPACT_ATOMS: atom_id res chain seq x y z
N MET A 1 22.97 22.32 -1.01
CA MET A 1 22.97 20.91 -1.36
C MET A 1 21.68 20.66 -2.13
N ASP A 2 21.78 20.64 -3.45
CA ASP A 2 20.62 20.31 -4.27
C ASP A 2 20.33 18.83 -4.08
N ILE A 3 19.24 18.53 -3.40
CA ILE A 3 18.71 17.17 -3.31
C ILE A 3 18.21 16.84 -4.71
N VAL A 4 19.03 16.13 -5.47
CA VAL A 4 18.61 15.58 -6.75
C VAL A 4 17.53 14.55 -6.46
N ALA A 5 16.27 14.94 -6.67
CA ALA A 5 15.17 14.01 -6.64
C ALA A 5 15.49 12.87 -7.62
N LYS A 6 15.67 11.65 -7.11
CA LYS A 6 15.79 10.45 -7.95
C LYS A 6 14.40 10.21 -8.57
N THR A 7 14.15 10.84 -9.70
CA THR A 7 12.99 10.50 -10.53
C THR A 7 13.32 9.19 -11.23
N HIS A 8 12.90 8.07 -10.66
CA HIS A 8 12.88 6.82 -11.41
C HIS A 8 11.70 6.89 -12.38
N GLU A 9 11.99 7.00 -13.67
CA GLU A 9 10.99 6.75 -14.69
C GLU A 9 10.52 5.30 -14.54
N ILE A 10 9.23 5.13 -14.31
CA ILE A 10 8.62 3.82 -14.31
C ILE A 10 8.09 3.59 -15.72
N ASP A 11 8.64 2.59 -16.39
CA ASP A 11 8.10 2.15 -17.68
C ASP A 11 6.62 1.80 -17.53
N PRO A 12 5.75 2.29 -18.41
CA PRO A 12 4.36 1.88 -18.45
C PRO A 12 4.26 0.35 -18.54
N VAL A 13 3.32 -0.21 -17.80
CA VAL A 13 3.10 -1.66 -17.83
C VAL A 13 2.46 -2.04 -19.16
N LYS A 14 3.23 -2.68 -20.04
CA LYS A 14 2.79 -3.02 -21.40
C LYS A 14 1.94 -4.30 -21.47
N ASN A 15 2.13 -5.23 -20.52
CA ASN A 15 1.55 -6.58 -20.58
C ASN A 15 0.67 -6.89 -19.35
N GLY A 16 0.15 -5.87 -18.69
CA GLY A 16 -0.64 -6.06 -17.48
C GLY A 16 0.18 -6.43 -16.24
N VAL A 17 -0.52 -6.63 -15.13
CA VAL A 17 0.08 -6.94 -13.83
C VAL A 17 -0.62 -8.12 -13.17
N LEU A 18 0.12 -8.91 -12.38
CA LEU A 18 -0.47 -9.74 -11.36
C LEU A 18 -0.73 -8.86 -10.13
N LEU A 19 -1.99 -8.53 -9.88
CA LEU A 19 -2.40 -7.81 -8.67
C LEU A 19 -2.34 -8.77 -7.48
N PHE A 20 -1.34 -8.57 -6.64
CA PHE A 20 -1.08 -9.46 -5.51
C PHE A 20 -2.16 -9.29 -4.43
N HIS A 21 -2.98 -10.33 -4.28
CA HIS A 21 -4.06 -10.38 -3.31
C HIS A 21 -3.52 -10.42 -1.88
N SER A 22 -3.51 -9.28 -1.21
CA SER A 22 -2.96 -9.11 0.13
C SER A 22 -3.96 -9.54 1.20
N CYS A 23 -3.55 -10.42 2.12
CA CYS A 23 -4.43 -10.92 3.19
C CYS A 23 -5.07 -9.79 4.02
N LEU A 24 -4.29 -8.79 4.45
CA LEU A 24 -4.82 -7.67 5.25
C LEU A 24 -5.73 -6.74 4.44
N ILE A 25 -5.48 -6.57 3.15
CA ILE A 25 -6.40 -5.83 2.29
C ILE A 25 -7.73 -6.57 2.20
N SER A 26 -7.69 -7.87 1.92
CA SER A 26 -8.91 -8.66 1.72
C SER A 26 -9.77 -8.79 2.98
N THR A 27 -9.13 -8.84 4.16
CA THR A 27 -9.85 -9.04 5.43
C THR A 27 -10.28 -7.75 6.11
N GLU A 28 -9.50 -6.67 5.97
CA GLU A 28 -9.72 -5.42 6.71
C GLU A 28 -10.21 -4.26 5.84
N TYR A 29 -9.67 -4.16 4.61
CA TYR A 29 -9.97 -3.05 3.69
C TYR A 29 -10.20 -3.53 2.25
N PRO A 30 -11.20 -4.41 2.01
CA PRO A 30 -11.46 -4.94 0.66
C PRO A 30 -11.76 -3.82 -0.36
N GLY A 31 -12.28 -2.70 0.10
CA GLY A 31 -12.50 -1.51 -0.71
C GLY A 31 -11.23 -0.91 -1.31
N ALA A 32 -10.07 -1.07 -0.66
CA ALA A 32 -8.81 -0.59 -1.25
C ALA A 32 -8.38 -1.43 -2.47
N GLU A 33 -8.67 -2.74 -2.49
CA GLU A 33 -8.46 -3.57 -3.68
C GLU A 33 -9.52 -3.27 -4.75
N ALA A 34 -10.78 -3.07 -4.36
CA ALA A 34 -11.85 -2.71 -5.29
C ALA A 34 -11.52 -1.38 -5.98
N ALA A 35 -11.14 -0.34 -5.23
CA ALA A 35 -10.71 0.94 -5.79
C ALA A 35 -9.48 0.81 -6.72
N THR A 36 -8.54 -0.09 -6.40
CA THR A 36 -7.39 -0.35 -7.26
C THR A 36 -7.81 -0.97 -8.58
N LYS A 37 -8.69 -1.98 -8.56
CA LYS A 37 -9.22 -2.63 -9.76
C LYS A 37 -9.97 -1.62 -10.62
N TRP A 38 -10.83 -0.81 -10.01
CA TRP A 38 -11.56 0.26 -10.68
C TRP A 38 -10.61 1.27 -11.34
N LEU A 39 -9.53 1.68 -10.65
CA LEU A 39 -8.50 2.57 -11.22
C LEU A 39 -7.76 1.91 -12.38
N PHE A 40 -7.38 0.64 -12.26
CA PHE A 40 -6.70 -0.08 -13.34
C PHE A 40 -7.57 -0.15 -14.59
N GLU A 41 -8.86 -0.47 -14.45
CA GLU A 41 -9.82 -0.45 -15.55
C GLU A 41 -9.95 0.94 -16.16
N ARG A 42 -10.00 1.99 -15.33
CA ARG A 42 -10.10 3.39 -15.78
C ARG A 42 -8.85 3.86 -16.54
N PHE A 43 -7.67 3.39 -16.14
CA PHE A 43 -6.39 3.68 -16.81
C PHE A 43 -6.04 2.72 -17.96
N GLY A 44 -6.87 1.72 -18.23
CA GLY A 44 -6.60 0.70 -19.25
C GLY A 44 -5.41 -0.21 -18.89
N ILE A 45 -5.15 -0.41 -17.58
CA ILE A 45 -4.12 -1.31 -17.08
C ILE A 45 -4.73 -2.70 -16.93
N GLU A 46 -4.28 -3.65 -17.74
CA GLU A 46 -4.68 -5.05 -17.60
C GLU A 46 -4.15 -5.65 -16.30
N TYR A 47 -4.97 -6.47 -15.63
CA TYR A 47 -4.55 -7.15 -14.40
C TYR A 47 -5.18 -8.53 -14.25
N THR A 48 -4.52 -9.38 -13.50
CA THR A 48 -5.05 -10.65 -13.02
C THR A 48 -4.90 -10.77 -11.52
N VAL A 49 -5.81 -11.51 -10.88
CA VAL A 49 -5.69 -11.98 -9.49
C VAL A 49 -5.67 -13.50 -9.55
N HIS A 50 -4.49 -14.09 -9.42
CA HIS A 50 -4.32 -15.51 -9.67
C HIS A 50 -4.75 -16.38 -8.47
N PRO A 51 -5.62 -17.38 -8.64
CA PRO A 51 -6.17 -18.19 -7.53
C PRO A 51 -5.11 -19.04 -6.80
N GLU A 52 -4.01 -19.39 -7.46
CA GLU A 52 -2.92 -20.13 -6.82
C GLU A 52 -1.93 -19.25 -6.06
N GLN A 53 -2.10 -17.93 -6.06
CA GLN A 53 -1.22 -17.06 -5.30
C GLN A 53 -1.31 -17.38 -3.80
N SER A 54 -0.16 -17.54 -3.16
CA SER A 54 -0.06 -17.74 -1.71
C SER A 54 0.16 -16.40 -0.99
N CYS A 55 -0.20 -16.36 0.31
CA CYS A 55 0.17 -15.23 1.17
C CYS A 55 1.69 -15.00 1.16
N CYS A 56 2.12 -13.73 1.28
CA CYS A 56 3.55 -13.37 1.39
C CYS A 56 4.18 -13.80 2.73
N THR A 57 3.37 -14.25 3.71
CA THR A 57 3.79 -14.59 5.09
C THR A 57 4.47 -13.45 5.86
N GLY A 58 4.36 -12.20 5.42
CA GLY A 58 5.08 -11.09 6.01
C GLY A 58 4.82 -10.88 7.50
N LEU A 59 3.59 -11.09 7.96
CA LEU A 59 3.28 -11.06 9.39
C LEU A 59 4.05 -12.13 10.15
N GLY A 60 4.04 -13.37 9.68
CA GLY A 60 4.75 -14.48 10.30
C GLY A 60 6.27 -14.34 10.23
N TYR A 61 6.80 -13.80 9.13
CA TYR A 61 8.22 -13.51 8.97
C TYR A 61 8.72 -12.48 9.99
N TYR A 62 8.10 -11.32 10.07
CA TYR A 62 8.55 -10.25 10.96
C TYR A 62 8.23 -10.51 12.45
N SER A 63 7.27 -11.37 12.75
CA SER A 63 6.99 -11.81 14.12
C SER A 63 7.78 -13.06 14.52
N GLU A 64 8.63 -13.60 13.61
CA GLU A 64 9.43 -14.81 13.81
C GLU A 64 8.59 -16.08 14.07
N LEU A 65 7.32 -16.08 13.62
CA LEU A 65 6.42 -17.23 13.74
C LEU A 65 6.55 -18.20 12.55
N VAL A 66 7.10 -17.72 11.43
CA VAL A 66 7.32 -18.51 10.21
C VAL A 66 8.80 -18.52 9.87
N PRO A 67 9.41 -19.71 9.65
CA PRO A 67 10.81 -19.80 9.23
C PRO A 67 11.08 -19.01 7.95
N VAL A 68 12.24 -18.36 7.87
CA VAL A 68 12.67 -17.58 6.69
C VAL A 68 12.59 -18.43 5.41
N ALA A 69 13.05 -19.68 5.46
CA ALA A 69 13.02 -20.61 4.32
C ALA A 69 11.59 -20.84 3.79
N THR A 70 10.57 -20.90 4.67
CA THR A 70 9.17 -21.04 4.27
C THR A 70 8.69 -19.79 3.54
N SER A 71 8.99 -18.59 4.07
CA SER A 71 8.63 -17.33 3.42
C SER A 71 9.29 -17.18 2.06
N VAL A 72 10.55 -17.57 1.94
CA VAL A 72 11.30 -17.55 0.67
C VAL A 72 10.71 -18.52 -0.34
N ALA A 73 10.36 -19.75 0.08
CA ALA A 73 9.76 -20.75 -0.82
C ALA A 73 8.38 -20.30 -1.34
N LEU A 74 7.55 -19.67 -0.49
CA LEU A 74 6.25 -19.14 -0.90
C LEU A 74 6.39 -17.94 -1.84
N ALA A 75 7.35 -17.05 -1.59
CA ALA A 75 7.65 -15.94 -2.49
C ALA A 75 8.16 -16.43 -3.86
N ALA A 76 9.06 -17.42 -3.88
CA ALA A 76 9.55 -18.05 -5.09
C ALA A 76 8.40 -18.71 -5.89
N ARG A 77 7.50 -19.42 -5.19
CA ARG A 77 6.30 -20.00 -5.80
C ARG A 77 5.41 -18.93 -6.44
N ASN A 78 5.17 -17.83 -5.74
CA ASN A 78 4.36 -16.73 -6.28
C ASN A 78 5.01 -16.09 -7.51
N ALA A 79 6.34 -15.98 -7.54
CA ALA A 79 7.08 -15.51 -8.71
C ALA A 79 6.91 -16.47 -9.92
N CYS A 80 6.98 -17.79 -9.70
CA CYS A 80 6.69 -18.77 -10.74
C CYS A 80 5.26 -18.63 -11.27
N VAL A 81 4.28 -18.50 -10.39
CA VAL A 81 2.86 -18.29 -10.77
C VAL A 81 2.71 -17.04 -11.64
N ALA A 82 3.36 -15.93 -11.30
CA ALA A 82 3.27 -14.69 -12.09
C ALA A 82 3.83 -14.84 -13.50
N VAL A 83 4.91 -15.60 -13.66
CA VAL A 83 5.52 -15.89 -14.98
C VAL A 83 4.65 -16.85 -15.78
N GLU A 84 4.13 -17.92 -15.14
CA GLU A 84 3.24 -18.90 -15.76
C GLU A 84 1.94 -18.26 -16.26
N ASP A 85 1.41 -17.27 -15.50
CA ASP A 85 0.21 -16.49 -15.85
C ASP A 85 0.45 -15.47 -16.98
N GLY A 86 1.70 -15.22 -17.35
CA GLY A 86 2.07 -14.20 -18.34
C GLY A 86 2.11 -12.76 -17.84
N HIS A 87 1.94 -12.54 -16.53
CA HIS A 87 1.97 -11.25 -15.90
C HIS A 87 3.14 -11.12 -14.90
N PRO A 88 4.39 -11.00 -15.40
CA PRO A 88 5.58 -11.02 -14.54
C PRO A 88 5.73 -9.75 -13.67
N VAL A 89 4.94 -8.72 -13.90
CA VAL A 89 4.91 -7.54 -13.02
C VAL A 89 3.94 -7.80 -11.88
N MET A 90 4.48 -8.02 -10.67
CA MET A 90 3.69 -8.25 -9.47
C MET A 90 3.41 -6.92 -8.77
N SER A 91 2.15 -6.50 -8.72
CA SER A 91 1.70 -5.25 -8.12
C SER A 91 1.20 -5.48 -6.69
N TYR A 92 1.83 -4.84 -5.70
CA TYR A 92 1.52 -5.04 -4.28
C TYR A 92 0.78 -3.83 -3.68
N LEU A 93 -0.41 -4.07 -3.14
CA LEU A 93 -1.16 -3.10 -2.32
C LEU A 93 -0.62 -2.95 -0.89
N CYS A 94 0.23 -3.87 -0.48
CA CYS A 94 0.80 -3.94 0.86
C CYS A 94 2.32 -3.82 0.79
N SER A 95 2.86 -2.79 1.43
CA SER A 95 4.31 -2.58 1.48
C SER A 95 5.07 -3.72 2.16
N THR A 96 4.40 -4.47 3.05
CA THR A 96 5.00 -5.68 3.64
C THR A 96 5.11 -6.80 2.61
N CYS A 97 4.05 -7.03 1.81
CA CYS A 97 4.11 -8.03 0.73
C CYS A 97 5.20 -7.68 -0.28
N TYR A 98 5.31 -6.41 -0.67
CA TYR A 98 6.38 -5.89 -1.51
C TYR A 98 7.77 -6.21 -0.92
N ALA A 99 8.00 -5.83 0.33
CA ALA A 99 9.31 -6.01 0.97
C ALA A 99 9.72 -7.48 1.12
N ILE A 100 8.79 -8.37 1.49
CA ILE A 100 9.08 -9.80 1.65
C ILE A 100 9.44 -10.46 0.33
N ASN A 101 8.70 -10.19 -0.74
CA ASN A 101 8.98 -10.77 -2.04
C ASN A 101 10.33 -10.26 -2.59
N LYS A 102 10.66 -8.98 -2.40
CA LYS A 102 11.99 -8.45 -2.78
C LYS A 102 13.12 -9.02 -1.93
N LYS A 103 12.94 -9.19 -0.63
CA LYS A 103 13.92 -9.86 0.23
C LYS A 103 14.15 -11.31 -0.21
N ALA A 104 13.09 -12.04 -0.54
CA ALA A 104 13.18 -13.39 -1.06
C ALA A 104 13.97 -13.44 -2.37
N ARG A 105 13.73 -12.51 -3.31
CA ARG A 105 14.54 -12.36 -4.54
C ARG A 105 16.04 -12.25 -4.21
N ASN A 106 16.39 -11.40 -3.24
CA ASN A 106 17.78 -11.21 -2.87
C ASN A 106 18.40 -12.45 -2.19
N ILE A 107 17.62 -13.19 -1.38
CA ILE A 107 18.07 -14.46 -0.79
C ILE A 107 18.27 -15.51 -1.89
N LEU A 108 17.36 -15.59 -2.86
CA LEU A 108 17.40 -16.54 -3.98
C LEU A 108 18.49 -16.24 -5.02
N SER A 109 19.14 -15.09 -4.96
CA SER A 109 20.34 -14.82 -5.78
C SER A 109 21.55 -15.64 -5.33
N VAL A 110 21.50 -16.25 -4.13
CA VAL A 110 22.52 -17.16 -3.63
C VAL A 110 22.14 -18.60 -4.02
N ASP A 111 22.99 -19.24 -4.81
CA ASP A 111 22.73 -20.56 -5.42
C ASP A 111 22.32 -21.64 -4.41
N ALA A 112 22.99 -21.68 -3.24
CA ALA A 112 22.67 -22.65 -2.19
C ALA A 112 21.23 -22.50 -1.69
N TYR A 113 20.77 -21.28 -1.41
CA TYR A 113 19.40 -21.01 -0.94
C TYR A 113 18.38 -21.27 -2.06
N ARG A 114 18.73 -20.94 -3.30
CA ARG A 114 17.90 -21.25 -4.46
C ARG A 114 17.74 -22.75 -4.66
N ALA A 115 18.81 -23.52 -4.57
CA ALA A 115 18.77 -24.98 -4.67
C ALA A 115 17.90 -25.61 -3.56
N ASP A 116 18.04 -25.13 -2.31
CA ASP A 116 17.22 -25.61 -1.21
C ASP A 116 15.74 -25.29 -1.43
N THR A 117 15.43 -24.09 -1.91
CA THR A 117 14.08 -23.65 -2.24
C THR A 117 13.50 -24.52 -3.36
N ASN A 118 14.27 -24.78 -4.41
CA ASN A 118 13.83 -25.58 -5.56
C ASN A 118 13.52 -27.04 -5.19
N ARG A 119 14.21 -27.61 -4.19
CA ARG A 119 13.84 -28.93 -3.65
C ARG A 119 12.42 -28.97 -3.06
N VAL A 120 11.97 -27.82 -2.51
CA VAL A 120 10.60 -27.69 -2.02
C VAL A 120 9.62 -27.45 -3.16
N LEU A 121 9.96 -26.54 -4.08
CA LEU A 121 9.12 -26.19 -5.24
C LEU A 121 8.87 -27.38 -6.19
N ALA A 122 9.85 -28.27 -6.34
CA ALA A 122 9.71 -29.48 -7.14
C ALA A 122 8.53 -30.36 -6.71
N LYS A 123 8.13 -30.32 -5.42
CA LYS A 123 6.96 -31.06 -4.90
C LYS A 123 5.63 -30.54 -5.46
N VAL A 124 5.61 -29.33 -5.99
CA VAL A 124 4.45 -28.70 -6.64
C VAL A 124 4.69 -28.41 -8.13
N GLY A 125 5.70 -29.08 -8.71
CA GLY A 125 6.01 -29.03 -10.15
C GLY A 125 6.58 -27.68 -10.61
N ARG A 126 7.22 -26.90 -9.72
CA ARG A 126 7.78 -25.59 -10.05
C ARG A 126 9.28 -25.52 -9.75
N GLU A 127 9.93 -24.57 -10.40
CA GLU A 127 11.34 -24.27 -10.22
C GLU A 127 11.59 -22.77 -10.37
N TYR A 128 12.26 -22.16 -9.40
CA TYR A 128 12.70 -20.78 -9.47
C TYR A 128 14.06 -20.72 -10.18
N THR A 129 14.02 -20.39 -11.45
CA THR A 129 15.18 -20.32 -12.34
C THR A 129 15.69 -18.90 -12.52
N ASP A 130 16.85 -18.72 -13.15
CA ASP A 130 17.36 -17.41 -13.55
C ASP A 130 16.38 -16.70 -14.52
N SER A 131 15.67 -17.46 -15.35
CA SER A 131 14.63 -16.91 -16.23
C SER A 131 13.47 -16.33 -15.43
N VAL A 132 12.98 -17.03 -14.40
CA VAL A 132 11.95 -16.50 -13.49
C VAL A 132 12.45 -15.28 -12.75
N ALA A 133 13.68 -15.34 -12.20
CA ALA A 133 14.28 -14.23 -11.48
C ALA A 133 14.44 -12.97 -12.35
N GLY A 134 14.84 -13.13 -13.61
CA GLY A 134 15.01 -12.04 -14.57
C GLY A 134 13.70 -11.49 -15.15
N ALA A 135 12.66 -12.31 -15.20
CA ALA A 135 11.35 -11.90 -15.72
C ALA A 135 10.54 -11.10 -14.68
N VAL A 136 10.59 -11.52 -13.40
CA VAL A 136 9.72 -10.95 -12.36
C VAL A 136 10.17 -9.56 -11.93
N ARG A 137 9.26 -8.61 -12.05
CA ARG A 137 9.37 -7.26 -11.47
C ARG A 137 8.44 -7.13 -10.27
N HIS A 138 8.99 -6.76 -9.12
CA HIS A 138 8.23 -6.43 -7.93
C HIS A 138 7.95 -4.93 -7.90
N SER A 139 6.69 -4.53 -7.97
CA SER A 139 6.26 -3.13 -7.94
C SER A 139 5.22 -2.90 -6.85
N HIS A 140 5.31 -1.80 -6.14
CA HIS A 140 4.19 -1.37 -5.30
C HIS A 140 3.07 -0.81 -6.20
N THR A 141 1.80 -0.99 -5.84
CA THR A 141 0.67 -0.46 -6.64
C THR A 141 0.78 1.05 -6.87
N MET A 142 1.40 1.78 -5.94
CA MET A 142 1.68 3.21 -6.11
C MET A 142 2.57 3.51 -7.33
N GLU A 143 3.56 2.64 -7.60
CA GLU A 143 4.42 2.79 -8.78
C GLU A 143 3.63 2.59 -10.08
N ILE A 144 2.73 1.61 -10.08
CA ILE A 144 1.87 1.34 -11.23
C ILE A 144 0.93 2.53 -11.48
N LEU A 145 0.28 3.06 -10.44
CA LEU A 145 -0.58 4.24 -10.57
C LEU A 145 0.23 5.48 -10.99
N TRP A 146 1.44 5.64 -10.46
CA TRP A 146 2.33 6.74 -10.85
C TRP A 146 2.72 6.68 -12.33
N SER A 147 2.90 5.49 -12.90
CA SER A 147 3.19 5.35 -14.34
C SER A 147 2.06 5.87 -15.24
N ALA A 148 0.86 5.98 -14.71
CA ALA A 148 -0.32 6.50 -15.41
C ALA A 148 -0.71 7.94 -14.99
N HIS A 149 0.07 8.60 -14.11
CA HIS A 149 -0.31 9.87 -13.47
C HIS A 149 -0.62 10.99 -14.48
N ALA A 150 0.07 11.03 -15.62
CA ALA A 150 -0.16 12.04 -16.66
C ALA A 150 -1.59 12.03 -17.25
N SER A 151 -2.33 10.94 -17.09
CA SER A 151 -3.72 10.84 -17.55
C SER A 151 -4.75 11.30 -16.50
N ILE A 152 -4.34 11.43 -15.23
CA ILE A 152 -5.24 11.80 -14.12
C ILE A 152 -5.99 13.12 -14.40
N PRO A 153 -5.33 14.23 -14.81
CA PRO A 153 -6.02 15.52 -15.00
C PRO A 153 -7.24 15.44 -15.92
N ALA A 154 -7.15 14.62 -16.97
CA ALA A 154 -8.24 14.46 -17.94
C ALA A 154 -9.41 13.59 -17.44
N MET A 155 -9.23 12.90 -16.31
CA MET A 155 -10.19 11.94 -15.77
C MET A 155 -10.86 12.41 -14.47
N ILE A 156 -10.52 13.59 -13.97
CA ILE A 156 -11.08 14.12 -12.73
C ILE A 156 -12.56 14.46 -12.93
N GLU A 157 -13.42 13.82 -12.13
CA GLU A 157 -14.86 14.08 -12.11
C GLU A 157 -15.30 14.83 -10.85
N ARG A 158 -14.54 14.68 -9.74
CA ARG A 158 -14.78 15.40 -8.49
C ARG A 158 -13.53 16.11 -8.04
N ARG A 159 -13.65 17.41 -7.80
CA ARG A 159 -12.57 18.19 -7.23
C ARG A 159 -12.47 17.93 -5.72
N LEU A 160 -11.24 17.87 -5.24
CA LEU A 160 -10.92 17.76 -3.82
C LEU A 160 -10.41 19.10 -3.27
N ASP A 161 -10.88 20.21 -3.81
CA ASP A 161 -10.43 21.54 -3.43
C ASP A 161 -10.61 21.81 -1.94
N GLY A 162 -9.55 22.30 -1.31
CA GLY A 162 -9.55 22.61 0.12
C GLY A 162 -9.41 21.39 1.05
N ILE A 163 -9.27 20.17 0.52
CA ILE A 163 -8.94 18.98 1.33
C ILE A 163 -7.43 18.92 1.54
N LYS A 164 -7.00 19.01 2.78
CA LYS A 164 -5.57 18.88 3.14
C LYS A 164 -5.21 17.42 3.38
N VAL A 165 -4.25 16.92 2.62
CA VAL A 165 -3.83 15.52 2.60
C VAL A 165 -2.40 15.39 3.11
N ALA A 166 -2.15 14.42 3.99
CA ALA A 166 -0.81 14.01 4.38
C ALA A 166 -0.58 12.53 4.04
N THR A 167 0.62 12.19 3.62
CA THR A 167 1.06 10.81 3.44
C THR A 167 1.66 10.26 4.73
N HIS A 168 1.25 9.05 5.13
CA HIS A 168 2.05 8.22 6.02
C HIS A 168 2.93 7.29 5.19
N PRO A 169 4.25 7.55 5.07
CA PRO A 169 5.17 6.70 4.31
C PRO A 169 5.29 5.32 4.95
N ALA A 170 5.08 4.29 4.16
CA ALA A 170 5.20 2.92 4.66
C ALA A 170 6.67 2.51 4.79
N CYS A 171 7.13 2.24 6.01
CA CYS A 171 8.53 1.92 6.29
C CYS A 171 9.06 0.72 5.48
N HIS A 172 8.24 -0.28 5.19
CA HIS A 172 8.64 -1.44 4.39
C HIS A 172 8.85 -1.11 2.90
N TYR A 173 8.23 -0.05 2.40
CA TYR A 173 8.51 0.45 1.07
C TYR A 173 9.72 1.38 1.08
N CYS A 174 9.71 2.41 1.94
CA CYS A 174 10.71 3.47 1.89
C CYS A 174 12.08 3.08 2.48
N LYS A 175 12.13 2.16 3.47
CA LYS A 175 13.36 1.93 4.26
C LYS A 175 14.01 0.57 4.05
N VAL A 176 13.33 -0.40 3.44
CA VAL A 176 13.91 -1.74 3.21
C VAL A 176 14.77 -1.77 1.96
N PHE A 177 14.36 -1.06 0.93
CA PHE A 177 15.09 -0.91 -0.33
C PHE A 177 15.06 0.57 -0.77
N PRO A 178 15.71 1.47 -0.01
CA PRO A 178 15.58 2.92 -0.23
C PRO A 178 16.08 3.37 -1.60
N ASP A 179 17.04 2.65 -2.19
CA ASP A 179 17.59 2.95 -3.52
C ASP A 179 16.66 2.51 -4.67
N GLU A 180 15.64 1.71 -4.38
CA GLU A 180 14.68 1.19 -5.36
C GLU A 180 13.29 1.85 -5.23
N VAL A 181 13.17 2.90 -4.41
CA VAL A 181 11.94 3.68 -4.22
C VAL A 181 11.75 4.66 -5.36
N VAL A 182 10.53 4.82 -5.84
CA VAL A 182 10.18 5.92 -6.74
C VAL A 182 10.10 7.20 -5.93
N GLY A 183 10.84 8.23 -6.36
CA GLY A 183 10.94 9.48 -5.61
C GLY A 183 11.92 9.40 -4.43
N ASP A 184 11.77 10.31 -3.47
CA ASP A 184 12.61 10.43 -2.30
C ASP A 184 12.12 9.52 -1.15
N SER A 185 12.95 8.60 -0.70
CA SER A 185 12.61 7.68 0.40
C SER A 185 12.50 8.37 1.77
N GLU A 186 13.16 9.52 1.96
CA GLU A 186 13.12 10.27 3.22
C GLU A 186 12.00 11.32 3.26
N ASN A 187 11.61 11.85 2.09
CA ASN A 187 10.44 12.70 1.94
C ASN A 187 9.51 12.16 0.85
N PHE A 188 8.91 11.02 1.11
CA PHE A 188 8.09 10.31 0.14
C PHE A 188 6.78 11.06 -0.13
N MET A 189 6.61 11.55 -1.36
CA MET A 189 5.51 12.42 -1.76
C MET A 189 4.56 11.79 -2.79
N ILE A 190 4.93 10.67 -3.41
CA ILE A 190 4.15 10.08 -4.52
C ILE A 190 2.65 9.96 -4.23
N PRO A 191 2.17 9.55 -3.04
CA PRO A 191 0.73 9.51 -2.78
C PRO A 191 0.05 10.89 -2.81
N GLU A 192 0.73 11.94 -2.35
CA GLU A 192 0.22 13.32 -2.42
C GLU A 192 0.33 13.88 -3.85
N ASP A 193 1.40 13.53 -4.57
CA ASP A 193 1.62 13.97 -5.94
C ASP A 193 0.61 13.35 -6.91
N LEU A 194 0.20 12.09 -6.71
CA LEU A 194 -0.88 11.45 -7.45
C LEU A 194 -2.23 12.17 -7.32
N LEU A 195 -2.42 12.90 -6.21
CA LEU A 195 -3.65 13.62 -5.92
C LEU A 195 -3.55 15.12 -6.29
N GLU A 196 -2.39 15.63 -6.68
CA GLU A 196 -2.13 17.07 -6.85
C GLU A 196 -3.15 17.73 -7.79
N ASP A 197 -3.36 17.14 -8.95
CA ASP A 197 -4.28 17.70 -9.97
C ASP A 197 -5.74 17.70 -9.51
N THR A 198 -6.11 16.90 -8.51
CA THR A 198 -7.47 16.88 -7.97
C THR A 198 -7.82 18.12 -7.15
N GLY A 199 -6.83 18.96 -6.81
CA GLY A 199 -6.99 20.19 -6.05
C GLY A 199 -6.74 20.07 -4.55
N VAL A 200 -6.18 18.95 -4.09
CA VAL A 200 -5.81 18.78 -2.69
C VAL A 200 -4.71 19.76 -2.26
N ILE A 201 -4.71 20.11 -1.00
CA ILE A 201 -3.60 20.81 -0.36
C ILE A 201 -2.63 19.76 0.18
N LYS A 202 -1.44 19.67 -0.43
CA LYS A 202 -0.39 18.73 0.03
C LYS A 202 0.25 19.25 1.32
N THR A 203 0.36 18.39 2.34
CA THR A 203 1.04 18.74 3.60
C THR A 203 2.56 18.77 3.40
N GLY A 204 3.08 17.91 2.54
CA GLY A 204 4.51 17.82 2.29
C GLY A 204 5.30 17.22 3.45
N LEU A 205 6.44 17.84 3.78
CA LEU A 205 7.25 17.43 4.92
C LEU A 205 6.66 17.98 6.22
N TYR A 206 6.45 17.11 7.19
CA TYR A 206 6.00 17.47 8.53
C TYR A 206 6.82 16.71 9.58
N ASN A 207 6.79 17.20 10.82
CA ASN A 207 7.52 16.55 11.91
C ASN A 207 7.06 15.10 12.09
N GLU A 208 8.02 14.18 12.27
CA GLU A 208 7.76 12.76 12.41
C GLU A 208 7.18 12.07 11.14
N LYS A 209 7.25 12.69 9.95
CA LYS A 209 6.73 12.09 8.71
C LYS A 209 7.31 10.69 8.48
N THR A 210 8.60 10.50 8.71
CA THR A 210 9.31 9.22 8.47
C THR A 210 9.24 8.23 9.62
N THR A 211 8.65 8.63 10.78
CA THR A 211 8.43 7.73 11.91
C THR A 211 7.44 6.64 11.53
N HIS A 212 7.70 5.40 11.94
CA HIS A 212 6.82 4.26 11.66
C HIS A 212 5.45 4.41 12.35
N CYS A 213 4.46 3.63 11.88
CA CYS A 213 3.08 3.70 12.38
C CYS A 213 2.86 3.21 13.82
N GLY A 214 3.86 2.57 14.42
CA GLY A 214 3.74 1.90 15.72
C GLY A 214 3.47 0.40 15.61
N ALA A 215 2.89 -0.09 14.52
CA ALA A 215 2.55 -1.51 14.38
C ALA A 215 3.73 -2.45 14.56
N GLY A 216 4.89 -2.13 13.94
CA GLY A 216 6.17 -2.84 14.05
C GLY A 216 6.07 -4.38 14.05
N PHE A 217 5.03 -4.97 13.49
CA PHE A 217 4.58 -6.36 13.57
C PHE A 217 4.72 -6.97 14.96
N ARG A 218 5.95 -7.30 15.37
CA ARG A 218 6.24 -7.87 16.68
C ARG A 218 5.94 -6.89 17.81
N GLN A 219 6.25 -5.61 17.63
CA GLN A 219 6.05 -4.56 18.63
C GLN A 219 4.59 -4.50 19.11
N ARG A 220 3.64 -4.57 18.20
CA ARG A 220 2.21 -4.55 18.55
C ARG A 220 1.78 -5.72 19.42
N PHE A 221 2.40 -6.89 19.27
CA PHE A 221 2.08 -8.09 20.07
C PHE A 221 2.86 -8.17 21.36
N VAL A 222 4.13 -7.76 21.36
CA VAL A 222 5.03 -7.88 22.52
C VAL A 222 4.88 -6.71 23.49
N ASN A 223 4.65 -5.51 22.95
CA ASN A 223 4.49 -4.30 23.77
C ASN A 223 3.45 -3.37 23.14
N PRO A 224 2.15 -3.67 23.27
CA PRO A 224 1.07 -2.88 22.70
C PRO A 224 1.06 -1.41 23.14
N SER A 225 1.47 -1.13 24.39
CA SER A 225 1.50 0.22 24.93
C SER A 225 2.50 1.14 24.21
N ILE A 226 3.67 0.62 23.84
CA ILE A 226 4.64 1.36 23.04
C ILE A 226 4.10 1.55 21.62
N ALA A 227 3.49 0.53 21.03
CA ALA A 227 2.89 0.63 19.70
C ALA A 227 1.84 1.75 19.65
N VAL A 228 0.94 1.80 20.64
CA VAL A 228 -0.09 2.84 20.78
C VAL A 228 0.52 4.22 21.03
N ALA A 229 1.57 4.32 21.88
CA ALA A 229 2.23 5.61 22.15
C ALA A 229 2.85 6.22 20.89
N VAL A 230 3.50 5.41 20.04
CA VAL A 230 4.04 5.85 18.75
C VAL A 230 2.92 6.31 17.80
N THR A 231 1.84 5.53 17.73
CA THR A 231 0.66 5.90 16.91
C THR A 231 0.08 7.23 17.37
N ARG A 232 -0.11 7.41 18.67
CA ARG A 232 -0.64 8.64 19.27
C ARG A 232 0.22 9.86 18.92
N GLU A 233 1.55 9.75 19.04
CA GLU A 233 2.43 10.87 18.69
C GLU A 233 2.26 11.26 17.22
N LYS A 234 2.13 10.27 16.33
CA LYS A 234 1.88 10.52 14.91
C LYS A 234 0.53 11.20 14.67
N LEU A 235 -0.54 10.75 15.34
CA LEU A 235 -1.86 11.40 15.26
C LEU A 235 -1.79 12.87 15.70
N ARG A 236 -1.06 13.15 16.78
CA ARG A 236 -0.83 14.53 17.25
C ARG A 236 -0.15 15.41 16.18
N ARG A 237 0.89 14.89 15.50
CA ARG A 237 1.58 15.62 14.44
C ARG A 237 0.67 15.92 13.26
N LEU A 238 -0.09 14.93 12.82
CA LEU A 238 -1.07 15.12 11.76
C LEU A 238 -2.16 16.14 12.13
N ALA A 239 -2.66 16.11 13.37
CA ALA A 239 -3.62 17.10 13.87
C ALA A 239 -3.02 18.51 13.92
N GLN A 240 -1.75 18.65 14.32
CA GLN A 240 -1.04 19.95 14.30
C GLN A 240 -0.92 20.51 12.88
N GLU A 241 -0.77 19.64 11.88
CA GLU A 241 -0.78 20.04 10.48
C GLU A 241 -2.19 20.34 9.95
N GLN A 242 -3.22 20.11 10.74
CA GLN A 242 -4.63 20.33 10.35
C GLN A 242 -4.99 19.56 9.05
N VAL A 243 -4.59 18.32 8.96
CA VAL A 243 -4.95 17.46 7.84
C VAL A 243 -6.41 17.05 7.89
N ASP A 244 -7.04 16.88 6.75
CA ASP A 244 -8.38 16.31 6.62
C ASP A 244 -8.32 14.80 6.38
N VAL A 245 -7.29 14.36 5.67
CA VAL A 245 -7.10 12.95 5.31
C VAL A 245 -5.64 12.56 5.44
N CYS A 246 -5.36 11.49 6.18
CA CYS A 246 -4.08 10.80 6.13
C CYS A 246 -4.16 9.62 5.17
N VAL A 247 -3.41 9.66 4.07
CA VAL A 247 -3.41 8.58 3.07
C VAL A 247 -2.35 7.53 3.36
N HIS A 248 -2.72 6.27 3.16
CA HIS A 248 -1.91 5.09 3.42
C HIS A 248 -1.65 4.29 2.15
N MET A 249 -0.47 3.65 2.09
CA MET A 249 -0.09 2.71 1.05
C MET A 249 0.21 1.30 1.62
N CYS A 250 -0.12 1.06 2.88
CA CYS A 250 0.08 -0.22 3.55
C CYS A 250 -1.08 -0.51 4.49
N PRO A 251 -1.79 -1.65 4.35
CA PRO A 251 -2.93 -1.97 5.20
C PRO A 251 -2.54 -2.16 6.67
N ASN A 252 -1.31 -2.62 6.95
CA ASN A 252 -0.85 -2.73 8.33
C ASN A 252 -0.72 -1.36 9.01
N CYS A 253 -0.31 -0.33 8.28
CA CYS A 253 -0.32 1.05 8.77
C CYS A 253 -1.76 1.57 8.92
N ALA A 254 -2.62 1.32 7.93
CA ALA A 254 -4.02 1.72 8.00
C ALA A 254 -4.71 1.11 9.23
N ILE A 255 -4.57 -0.19 9.48
CA ILE A 255 -5.09 -0.85 10.68
C ILE A 255 -4.58 -0.16 11.95
N GLN A 256 -3.28 0.11 12.02
CA GLN A 256 -2.69 0.71 13.20
C GLN A 256 -3.23 2.11 13.50
N PHE A 257 -3.50 2.91 12.48
CA PHE A 257 -4.07 4.24 12.64
C PHE A 257 -5.60 4.18 12.80
N ASP A 258 -6.30 3.65 11.84
CA ASP A 258 -7.76 3.68 11.76
C ASP A 258 -8.43 2.94 12.94
N ARG A 259 -7.98 1.71 13.27
CA ARG A 259 -8.58 0.92 14.37
C ARG A 259 -8.24 1.44 15.76
N HIS A 260 -7.08 2.09 15.93
CA HIS A 260 -6.67 2.63 17.23
C HIS A 260 -7.02 4.10 17.43
N HIS A 261 -7.45 4.81 16.39
CA HIS A 261 -7.77 6.24 16.45
C HIS A 261 -8.72 6.57 17.61
N SER A 262 -9.95 6.06 17.56
CA SER A 262 -10.97 6.32 18.59
C SER A 262 -10.57 5.80 19.98
N ILE A 263 -9.82 4.70 20.05
CA ILE A 263 -9.29 4.15 21.31
C ILE A 263 -8.28 5.11 21.92
N ILE A 264 -7.42 5.71 21.09
CA ILE A 264 -6.42 6.68 21.53
C ILE A 264 -7.11 7.97 21.98
N GLU A 265 -8.08 8.49 21.23
CA GLU A 265 -8.88 9.65 21.61
C GLU A 265 -9.53 9.46 22.97
N ALA A 266 -10.25 8.34 23.15
CA ALA A 266 -10.94 8.03 24.40
C ALA A 266 -9.99 7.92 25.60
N SER A 267 -8.78 7.36 25.39
CA SER A 267 -7.78 7.18 26.47
C SER A 267 -6.96 8.43 26.77
N SER A 268 -6.81 9.35 25.81
CA SER A 268 -5.96 10.51 25.92
C SER A 268 -6.70 11.83 26.16
N GLN A 269 -8.02 11.85 25.99
CA GLN A 269 -8.85 13.07 25.98
C GLN A 269 -8.38 14.07 24.90
N GLU A 270 -7.84 13.59 23.80
CA GLU A 270 -7.43 14.36 22.64
C GLU A 270 -8.37 14.04 21.48
N GLU A 271 -8.56 14.98 20.59
CA GLU A 271 -9.36 14.81 19.36
C GLU A 271 -8.45 14.95 18.14
N TYR A 272 -8.68 14.11 17.14
CA TYR A 272 -7.93 14.11 15.89
C TYR A 272 -8.93 14.14 14.70
N PRO A 273 -9.38 15.36 14.30
CA PRO A 273 -10.51 15.53 13.37
C PRO A 273 -10.12 15.28 11.91
N PHE A 274 -9.58 14.11 11.63
CA PHE A 274 -9.23 13.68 10.26
C PHE A 274 -9.46 12.17 10.10
N VAL A 275 -9.58 11.73 8.85
CA VAL A 275 -9.83 10.33 8.52
C VAL A 275 -8.62 9.65 7.88
N HIS A 276 -8.64 8.33 7.88
CA HIS A 276 -7.61 7.48 7.25
C HIS A 276 -8.19 6.78 6.03
N LEU A 277 -7.58 6.97 4.85
CA LEU A 277 -7.95 6.28 3.63
C LEU A 277 -6.72 5.64 2.98
N HIS A 278 -6.92 4.59 2.20
CA HIS A 278 -5.90 4.22 1.24
C HIS A 278 -5.89 5.23 0.09
N VAL A 279 -4.70 5.57 -0.41
CA VAL A 279 -4.57 6.59 -1.47
C VAL A 279 -5.37 6.24 -2.72
N GLN A 280 -5.50 4.94 -3.04
CA GLN A 280 -6.32 4.45 -4.16
C GLN A 280 -7.79 4.79 -3.99
N GLN A 281 -8.32 4.72 -2.76
CA GLN A 281 -9.70 5.08 -2.48
C GLN A 281 -9.95 6.58 -2.73
N LEU A 282 -9.07 7.44 -2.22
CA LEU A 282 -9.20 8.89 -2.41
C LEU A 282 -9.04 9.30 -3.88
N LEU A 283 -8.08 8.70 -4.60
CA LEU A 283 -7.91 8.92 -6.03
C LEU A 283 -9.14 8.44 -6.81
N ALA A 284 -9.64 7.23 -6.53
CA ALA A 284 -10.83 6.70 -7.20
C ALA A 284 -12.05 7.60 -6.98
N LEU A 285 -12.27 8.11 -5.76
CA LEU A 285 -13.31 9.09 -5.47
C LEU A 285 -13.19 10.34 -6.34
N ALA A 286 -11.98 10.89 -6.49
CA ALA A 286 -11.74 12.06 -7.35
C ALA A 286 -12.04 11.78 -8.82
N LEU A 287 -11.80 10.55 -9.29
CA LEU A 287 -12.07 10.12 -10.67
C LEU A 287 -13.50 9.61 -10.89
N GLY A 288 -14.41 9.75 -9.92
CA GLY A 288 -15.83 9.47 -10.09
C GLY A 288 -16.34 8.17 -9.49
N ALA A 289 -15.50 7.36 -8.84
CA ALA A 289 -15.92 6.12 -8.23
C ALA A 289 -17.00 6.28 -7.14
N ASP A 290 -17.83 5.27 -6.99
CA ASP A 290 -18.83 5.22 -5.93
C ASP A 290 -18.18 4.92 -4.57
N PRO A 291 -18.47 5.69 -3.50
CA PRO A 291 -17.87 5.51 -2.19
C PRO A 291 -18.05 4.12 -1.58
N ASP A 292 -19.22 3.54 -1.73
CA ASP A 292 -19.55 2.25 -1.11
C ASP A 292 -19.21 1.09 -2.02
N LYS A 293 -19.68 1.14 -3.28
CA LYS A 293 -19.55 0.03 -4.22
C LYS A 293 -18.11 -0.15 -4.70
N ASP A 294 -17.46 0.94 -5.10
CA ASP A 294 -16.14 0.90 -5.75
C ASP A 294 -15.00 1.13 -4.77
N CYS A 295 -15.23 1.91 -3.70
CA CYS A 295 -14.22 2.24 -2.70
C CYS A 295 -14.40 1.53 -1.36
N GLY A 296 -15.58 0.93 -1.06
CA GLY A 296 -15.86 0.14 0.14
C GLY A 296 -15.54 0.89 1.43
N LEU A 297 -15.90 2.19 1.51
CA LEU A 297 -15.50 3.06 2.63
C LEU A 297 -16.15 2.65 3.96
N GLY A 298 -17.23 1.90 3.94
CA GLY A 298 -17.85 1.36 5.15
C GLY A 298 -16.98 0.40 5.97
N SER A 299 -15.81 -0.01 5.46
CA SER A 299 -14.84 -0.82 6.21
C SER A 299 -13.93 -0.01 7.15
N HIS A 300 -13.91 1.31 7.03
CA HIS A 300 -13.13 2.19 7.91
C HIS A 300 -13.80 2.37 9.27
N SER A 301 -13.01 2.58 10.32
CA SER A 301 -13.50 2.81 11.68
C SER A 301 -13.91 4.25 11.92
N GLN A 302 -13.34 5.17 11.15
CA GLN A 302 -13.68 6.59 11.23
C GLN A 302 -14.93 6.89 10.42
N ASP A 303 -15.71 7.87 10.86
CA ASP A 303 -16.82 8.41 10.08
C ASP A 303 -16.27 9.22 8.90
N VAL A 304 -16.41 8.68 7.69
CA VAL A 304 -15.96 9.32 6.44
C VAL A 304 -17.03 10.22 5.82
N GLU A 305 -18.26 10.22 6.33
CA GLU A 305 -19.38 10.96 5.77
C GLU A 305 -19.12 12.49 5.66
N PRO A 306 -18.51 13.16 6.66
CA PRO A 306 -18.19 14.58 6.54
C PRO A 306 -17.22 14.88 5.38
N LEU A 307 -16.26 14.00 5.11
CA LEU A 307 -15.37 14.13 3.97
C LEU A 307 -16.15 13.96 2.66
N LEU A 308 -17.00 12.93 2.57
CA LEU A 308 -17.79 12.65 1.37
C LEU A 308 -18.73 13.81 0.99
N GLN A 309 -19.32 14.46 1.99
CA GLN A 309 -20.16 15.64 1.80
C GLN A 309 -19.34 16.81 1.26
N ARG A 310 -18.15 17.06 1.81
CA ARG A 310 -17.28 18.16 1.37
C ARG A 310 -16.83 18.01 -0.09
N ILE A 311 -16.58 16.78 -0.53
CA ILE A 311 -16.14 16.50 -1.93
C ILE A 311 -17.31 16.24 -2.89
N GLY A 312 -18.55 16.33 -2.42
CA GLY A 312 -19.74 16.05 -3.22
C GLY A 312 -19.91 14.59 -3.65
N ALA A 313 -19.18 13.67 -3.02
CA ALA A 313 -19.34 12.22 -3.18
C ALA A 313 -20.35 11.73 -2.13
N ARG A 314 -21.64 11.71 -2.45
CA ARG A 314 -22.66 11.18 -1.53
C ARG A 314 -22.53 9.66 -1.49
N ALA A 315 -22.64 9.09 -0.29
CA ALA A 315 -22.85 7.66 -0.14
C ALA A 315 -24.10 7.27 -0.94
N GLY A 316 -24.00 6.24 -1.75
CA GLY A 316 -25.18 5.68 -2.41
C GLY A 316 -26.22 5.34 -1.36
N THR A 317 -27.49 5.65 -1.60
CA THR A 317 -28.62 5.31 -0.73
C THR A 317 -28.86 3.80 -0.72
N GLY A 318 -27.84 3.05 -0.29
CA GLY A 318 -27.96 1.64 0.03
C GLY A 318 -28.62 1.51 1.39
N ALA A 319 -29.84 0.99 1.40
CA ALA A 319 -30.56 0.70 2.62
C ALA A 319 -29.67 -0.13 3.58
N ARG A 320 -29.50 0.38 4.79
CA ARG A 320 -28.95 -0.39 5.92
C ARG A 320 -29.90 -1.51 6.30
#